data_05dc23453f3a1e66f610baf135089ddb
#
_entry.id   05dc23453f3a1e66f610baf135089ddb
#
_cell.length_a   1.000
_cell.length_b   1.000
_cell.length_c   1.000
_cell.angle_alpha   90.00
_cell.angle_beta   90.00
_cell.angle_gamma   90.00
#
_symmetry.space_group_name_H-M   'P 1'
#
loop_
_entity.id
_entity.type
_entity.pdbx_description
1 polymer ?
#
loop_
_entity_poly.entity_id
_entity_poly.type
_entity_poly.pdbx_seq_one_letter_code
_entity_poly.pdbx_strand_id
1 'polypeptide(L)'
;MIFYTADLHFHYAPLLSSRPFAAVEEMDEALIRNWNERVSPEDAVYLVGDIGYNEGRVPHELLSRLKGRKHLIRGNHDTGYEDAASLYRYFETITDFNEIDDGETHILLCHYPIIYRKRGYMIHGHIHQGRGQEYELLKQLPRVLNAGVDINFTAP
;
A
#
# COMPACT_ATOMS: atom_id res chain seq x y z
N MET A 1 -6.95 -15.06 5.26
CA MET A 1 -5.82 -14.94 4.29
C MET A 1 -4.96 -13.74 4.64
N ILE A 2 -3.76 -13.60 4.01
CA ILE A 2 -2.91 -12.40 4.12
C ILE A 2 -2.88 -11.72 2.76
N PHE A 3 -3.11 -10.41 2.74
CA PHE A 3 -3.07 -9.58 1.54
C PHE A 3 -1.98 -8.52 1.67
N TYR A 4 -1.44 -8.11 0.53
CA TYR A 4 -0.41 -7.07 0.43
C TYR A 4 -0.86 -6.04 -0.60
N THR A 5 -0.81 -4.76 -0.24
CA THR A 5 -1.13 -3.64 -1.12
C THR A 5 -0.31 -2.41 -0.75
N ALA A 6 -0.22 -1.43 -1.63
CA ALA A 6 0.50 -0.18 -1.39
C ALA A 6 -0.08 0.96 -2.23
N ASP A 7 0.31 2.18 -1.90
CA ASP A 7 0.09 3.37 -2.73
C ASP A 7 -1.40 3.67 -2.99
N LEU A 8 -2.24 3.58 -1.94
CA LEU A 8 -3.66 3.92 -2.05
C LEU A 8 -3.83 5.39 -2.45
N HIS A 9 -3.10 6.29 -1.77
CA HIS A 9 -3.14 7.72 -2.01
C HIS A 9 -4.56 8.30 -1.96
N PHE A 10 -5.31 8.00 -0.93
CA PHE A 10 -6.62 8.58 -0.70
C PHE A 10 -6.57 10.11 -0.70
N HIS A 11 -7.55 10.73 -1.34
CA HIS A 11 -7.68 12.19 -1.52
C HIS A 11 -6.57 12.85 -2.34
N TYR A 12 -5.75 12.10 -3.08
CA TYR A 12 -4.60 12.63 -3.80
C TYR A 12 -4.91 12.88 -5.28
N ALA A 13 -5.44 14.07 -5.58
CA ALA A 13 -5.85 14.50 -6.93
C ALA A 13 -4.74 14.41 -8.00
N PRO A 14 -3.45 14.66 -7.73
CA PRO A 14 -2.41 14.55 -8.77
C PRO A 14 -2.35 13.20 -9.47
N LEU A 15 -2.75 12.11 -8.81
CA LEU A 15 -2.76 10.78 -9.42
C LEU A 15 -3.87 10.57 -10.47
N LEU A 16 -4.84 11.44 -10.57
CA LEU A 16 -5.83 11.40 -11.66
C LEU A 16 -5.20 11.54 -13.05
N SER A 17 -3.98 12.10 -13.13
CA SER A 17 -3.22 12.15 -14.39
C SER A 17 -2.75 10.79 -14.89
N SER A 18 -2.65 9.81 -14.02
CA SER A 18 -2.13 8.45 -14.31
C SER A 18 -3.13 7.33 -14.02
N ARG A 19 -4.18 7.61 -13.26
CA ARG A 19 -5.25 6.66 -12.91
C ARG A 19 -6.51 6.94 -13.71
N PRO A 20 -7.29 5.91 -14.10
CA PRO A 20 -8.43 6.05 -15.02
C PRO A 20 -9.69 6.53 -14.31
N PHE A 21 -9.63 7.65 -13.59
CA PHE A 21 -10.75 8.24 -12.86
C PHE A 21 -10.91 9.72 -13.23
N ALA A 22 -12.15 10.18 -13.27
CA ALA A 22 -12.46 11.57 -13.56
C ALA A 22 -12.40 12.47 -12.31
N ALA A 23 -12.58 11.89 -11.11
CA ALA A 23 -12.59 12.61 -9.84
C ALA A 23 -11.91 11.79 -8.73
N VAL A 24 -11.41 12.48 -7.71
CA VAL A 24 -10.76 11.88 -6.55
C VAL A 24 -11.74 11.00 -5.78
N GLU A 25 -12.97 11.45 -5.63
CA GLU A 25 -14.02 10.71 -4.93
C GLU A 25 -14.35 9.39 -5.64
N GLU A 26 -14.34 9.39 -6.97
CA GLU A 26 -14.52 8.18 -7.77
C GLU A 26 -13.38 7.21 -7.57
N MET A 27 -12.14 7.70 -7.54
CA MET A 27 -10.95 6.91 -7.26
C MET A 27 -11.01 6.28 -5.86
N ASP A 28 -11.31 7.09 -4.85
CA ASP A 28 -11.38 6.64 -3.46
C ASP A 28 -12.46 5.57 -3.27
N GLU A 29 -13.65 5.76 -3.84
CA GLU A 29 -14.72 4.78 -3.80
C GLU A 29 -14.36 3.46 -4.53
N ALA A 30 -13.66 3.56 -5.66
CA ALA A 30 -13.19 2.37 -6.38
C ALA A 30 -12.17 1.58 -5.57
N LEU A 31 -11.24 2.26 -4.89
CA LEU A 31 -10.24 1.62 -4.01
C LEU A 31 -10.91 0.88 -2.85
N ILE A 32 -11.87 1.51 -2.17
CA ILE A 32 -12.62 0.90 -1.06
C ILE A 32 -13.43 -0.29 -1.55
N ARG A 33 -14.13 -0.16 -2.66
CA ARG A 33 -14.91 -1.26 -3.24
C ARG A 33 -14.03 -2.45 -3.57
N ASN A 34 -12.94 -2.24 -4.31
CA ASN A 34 -12.01 -3.29 -4.72
C ASN A 34 -11.36 -3.99 -3.53
N TRP A 35 -11.03 -3.23 -2.48
CA TRP A 35 -10.53 -3.78 -1.22
C TRP A 35 -11.58 -4.68 -0.56
N ASN A 36 -12.79 -4.14 -0.36
CA ASN A 36 -13.84 -4.81 0.40
C ASN A 36 -14.50 -6.00 -0.32
N GLU A 37 -14.34 -6.10 -1.63
CA GLU A 37 -14.74 -7.27 -2.42
C GLU A 37 -13.82 -8.48 -2.20
N ARG A 38 -12.56 -8.23 -1.84
CA ARG A 38 -11.54 -9.28 -1.67
C ARG A 38 -11.25 -9.62 -0.22
N VAL A 39 -11.30 -8.63 0.66
CA VAL A 39 -10.89 -8.73 2.05
C VAL A 39 -12.10 -8.99 2.95
N SER A 40 -12.04 -10.07 3.72
CA SER A 40 -12.98 -10.39 4.80
C SER A 40 -12.52 -9.78 6.13
N PRO A 41 -13.43 -9.62 7.13
CA PRO A 41 -13.07 -9.05 8.42
C PRO A 41 -11.93 -9.77 9.16
N GLU A 42 -11.79 -11.08 8.94
CA GLU A 42 -10.80 -11.95 9.61
C GLU A 42 -9.44 -11.96 8.89
N ASP A 43 -9.37 -11.43 7.67
CA ASP A 43 -8.14 -11.40 6.89
C ASP A 43 -7.16 -10.37 7.44
N ALA A 44 -5.87 -10.61 7.24
CA ALA A 44 -4.82 -9.66 7.53
C ALA A 44 -4.39 -8.92 6.25
N VAL A 45 -4.21 -7.61 6.34
CA VAL A 45 -3.76 -6.79 5.21
C VAL A 45 -2.54 -5.98 5.63
N TYR A 46 -1.44 -6.18 4.93
CA TYR A 46 -0.26 -5.34 5.02
C TYR A 46 -0.33 -4.24 3.96
N LEU A 47 -0.58 -3.01 4.41
CA LEU A 47 -0.49 -1.81 3.58
C LEU A 47 0.95 -1.32 3.60
N VAL A 48 1.62 -1.43 2.46
CA VAL A 48 3.05 -1.13 2.31
C VAL A 48 3.25 0.31 1.87
N GLY A 49 2.65 1.22 2.64
CA GLY A 49 2.83 2.66 2.59
C GLY A 49 1.91 3.42 1.65
N ASP A 50 1.94 4.73 1.87
CA ASP A 50 1.24 5.76 1.12
C ASP A 50 -0.29 5.59 1.14
N ILE A 51 -0.84 5.74 2.37
CA ILE A 51 -2.29 5.69 2.62
C ILE A 51 -3.03 6.78 1.86
N GLY A 52 -2.51 8.02 1.93
CA GLY A 52 -3.20 9.19 1.40
C GLY A 52 -2.26 10.32 1.04
N TYR A 53 -2.77 11.54 1.16
CA TYR A 53 -1.98 12.75 0.98
C TYR A 53 -1.19 13.05 2.25
N ASN A 54 0.07 13.42 2.13
CA ASN A 54 0.98 13.61 3.26
C ASN A 54 0.81 14.95 4.02
N GLU A 55 -0.23 15.69 3.70
CA GLU A 55 -0.58 16.96 4.37
C GLU A 55 -1.98 16.86 4.99
N GLY A 56 -2.18 17.61 6.08
CA GLY A 56 -3.44 17.63 6.79
C GLY A 56 -3.67 16.40 7.67
N ARG A 57 -4.89 15.89 7.68
CA ARG A 57 -5.33 14.86 8.60
C ARG A 57 -5.41 13.49 7.95
N VAL A 58 -5.28 12.48 8.80
CA VAL A 58 -5.53 11.08 8.42
C VAL A 58 -6.92 10.95 7.77
N PRO A 59 -7.07 10.22 6.64
CA PRO A 59 -8.37 10.04 5.97
C PRO A 59 -9.28 9.07 6.74
N HIS A 60 -9.76 9.51 7.92
CA HIS A 60 -10.51 8.71 8.88
C HIS A 60 -11.73 8.02 8.30
N GLU A 61 -12.52 8.75 7.51
CA GLU A 61 -13.73 8.22 6.91
C GLU A 61 -13.42 7.01 6.02
N LEU A 62 -12.43 7.13 5.14
CA LEU A 62 -12.09 6.09 4.18
C LEU A 62 -11.46 4.88 4.88
N LEU A 63 -10.53 5.11 5.83
CA LEU A 63 -9.89 4.04 6.60
C LEU A 63 -10.87 3.22 7.44
N SER A 64 -11.91 3.87 7.98
CA SER A 64 -12.94 3.19 8.78
C SER A 64 -13.80 2.22 7.96
N ARG A 65 -13.87 2.40 6.64
CA ARG A 65 -14.65 1.57 5.71
C ARG A 65 -13.90 0.33 5.22
N LEU A 66 -12.58 0.28 5.40
CA LEU A 66 -11.74 -0.84 4.95
C LEU A 66 -11.84 -2.03 5.91
N LYS A 67 -12.24 -3.20 5.39
CA LYS A 67 -12.32 -4.45 6.12
C LYS A 67 -10.95 -5.02 6.46
N GLY A 68 -10.93 -6.02 7.35
CA GLY A 68 -9.75 -6.79 7.73
C GLY A 68 -8.92 -6.15 8.84
N ARG A 69 -8.02 -6.95 9.40
CA ARG A 69 -7.00 -6.52 10.35
C ARG A 69 -5.85 -5.89 9.58
N LYS A 70 -5.56 -4.65 9.86
CA LYS A 70 -4.63 -3.86 9.05
C LYS A 70 -3.31 -3.63 9.76
N HIS A 71 -2.22 -3.78 9.01
CA HIS A 71 -0.84 -3.48 9.42
C HIS A 71 -0.25 -2.48 8.45
N LEU A 72 0.40 -1.43 8.96
CA LEU A 72 0.99 -0.38 8.14
C LEU A 72 2.52 -0.48 8.15
N ILE A 73 3.10 -0.52 6.98
CA ILE A 73 4.51 -0.20 6.74
C ILE A 73 4.51 1.21 6.18
N ARG A 74 5.01 2.20 6.94
CA ARG A 74 4.89 3.61 6.54
C ARG A 74 5.62 3.92 5.25
N GLY A 75 4.95 4.67 4.38
CA GLY A 75 5.55 5.31 3.22
C GLY A 75 5.93 6.77 3.49
N ASN A 76 6.45 7.43 2.47
CA ASN A 76 6.84 8.85 2.59
C ASN A 76 5.64 9.79 2.75
N HIS A 77 4.45 9.40 2.28
CA HIS A 77 3.23 10.16 2.47
C HIS A 77 2.53 9.89 3.83
N ASP A 78 3.05 8.99 4.65
CA ASP A 78 2.41 8.63 5.93
C ASP A 78 3.01 9.37 7.14
N THR A 79 4.03 10.20 6.95
CA THR A 79 4.79 10.84 8.03
C THR A 79 4.36 12.28 8.33
N GLY A 80 3.56 12.90 7.46
CA GLY A 80 3.21 14.32 7.51
C GLY A 80 1.84 14.64 8.13
N TYR A 81 1.08 13.66 8.60
CA TYR A 81 -0.25 13.91 9.17
C TYR A 81 -0.17 14.67 10.51
N GLU A 82 -1.01 15.70 10.65
CA GLU A 82 -1.17 16.47 11.88
C GLU A 82 -1.61 15.60 13.07
N ASP A 83 -2.37 14.55 12.79
CA ASP A 83 -2.92 13.62 13.75
C ASP A 83 -2.41 12.18 13.56
N ALA A 84 -1.15 12.02 13.15
CA ALA A 84 -0.54 10.71 12.82
C ALA A 84 -0.75 9.63 13.90
N ALA A 85 -0.80 10.02 15.20
CA ALA A 85 -1.08 9.07 16.28
C ALA A 85 -2.47 8.41 16.16
N SER A 86 -3.40 9.02 15.43
CA SER A 86 -4.74 8.46 15.19
C SER A 86 -4.75 7.25 14.27
N LEU A 87 -3.68 7.01 13.52
CA LEU A 87 -3.51 5.81 12.68
C LEU A 87 -3.62 4.51 13.50
N TYR A 88 -3.20 4.51 14.77
CA TYR A 88 -3.35 3.34 15.67
C TYR A 88 -4.80 2.94 15.96
N ARG A 89 -5.79 3.72 15.52
CA ARG A 89 -7.22 3.32 15.56
C ARG A 89 -7.57 2.32 14.45
N TYR A 90 -6.78 2.30 13.38
CA TYR A 90 -7.07 1.53 12.15
C TYR A 90 -6.07 0.41 11.89
N PHE A 91 -4.86 0.52 12.46
CA PHE A 91 -3.77 -0.42 12.23
C PHE A 91 -3.33 -1.07 13.54
N GLU A 92 -3.24 -2.40 13.54
CA GLU A 92 -2.74 -3.17 14.68
C GLU A 92 -1.25 -2.95 14.91
N THR A 93 -0.50 -2.77 13.83
CA THR A 93 0.94 -2.43 13.87
C THR A 93 1.26 -1.33 12.88
N ILE A 94 2.20 -0.46 13.24
CA ILE A 94 2.75 0.59 12.38
C ILE A 94 4.27 0.54 12.50
N THR A 95 4.95 0.27 11.38
CA THR A 95 6.41 0.14 11.32
C THR A 95 6.94 0.77 10.03
N ASP A 96 8.23 1.00 9.93
CA ASP A 96 8.88 1.46 8.68
C ASP A 96 9.42 0.29 7.84
N PHE A 97 9.58 -0.85 8.51
CA PHE A 97 10.12 -2.07 7.96
C PHE A 97 9.58 -3.26 8.75
N ASN A 98 9.30 -4.37 8.09
CA ASN A 98 8.91 -5.59 8.77
C ASN A 98 9.40 -6.83 8.02
N GLU A 99 9.69 -7.88 8.77
CA GLU A 99 9.90 -9.22 8.24
C GLU A 99 8.84 -10.14 8.84
N ILE A 100 8.16 -10.87 7.98
CA ILE A 100 7.11 -11.81 8.39
C ILE A 100 7.31 -13.15 7.71
N ASP A 101 6.70 -14.19 8.29
CA ASP A 101 6.57 -15.49 7.65
C ASP A 101 5.09 -15.71 7.30
N ASP A 102 4.81 -15.92 6.00
CA ASP A 102 3.51 -16.30 5.47
C ASP A 102 3.57 -17.78 5.07
N GLY A 103 3.19 -18.65 6.00
CA GLY A 103 3.45 -20.08 5.91
C GLY A 103 4.96 -20.37 5.93
N GLU A 104 5.45 -21.01 4.88
CA GLU A 104 6.89 -21.29 4.72
C GLU A 104 7.67 -20.16 4.00
N THR A 105 6.96 -19.11 3.59
CA THR A 105 7.53 -18.03 2.80
C THR A 105 7.93 -16.87 3.69
N HIS A 106 9.23 -16.56 3.69
CA HIS A 106 9.75 -15.36 4.35
C HIS A 106 9.55 -14.13 3.47
N ILE A 107 8.99 -13.06 4.03
CA ILE A 107 8.63 -11.84 3.32
C ILE A 107 9.19 -10.63 4.05
N LEU A 108 9.92 -9.81 3.33
CA LEU A 108 10.42 -8.52 3.76
C LEU A 108 9.49 -7.44 3.21
N LEU A 109 8.98 -6.58 4.08
CA LEU A 109 8.08 -5.48 3.78
C LEU A 109 8.77 -4.15 4.03
N CYS A 110 8.86 -3.31 3.02
CA CYS A 110 9.34 -1.94 3.12
C CYS A 110 8.71 -1.13 1.98
N HIS A 111 8.28 0.10 2.26
CA HIS A 111 7.70 0.94 1.22
C HIS A 111 8.67 1.21 0.07
N TYR A 112 9.94 1.50 0.39
CA TYR A 112 10.98 1.61 -0.61
C TYR A 112 11.52 0.24 -1.01
N PRO A 113 11.81 0.00 -2.31
CA PRO A 113 12.39 -1.26 -2.75
C PRO A 113 13.82 -1.45 -2.21
N ILE A 114 14.06 -2.58 -1.55
CA ILE A 114 15.37 -2.98 -1.05
C ILE A 114 15.96 -4.05 -1.96
N ILE A 115 17.08 -3.76 -2.57
CA ILE A 115 17.72 -4.66 -3.54
C ILE A 115 18.33 -5.88 -2.87
N TYR A 116 19.06 -5.67 -1.76
CA TYR A 116 19.74 -6.77 -1.07
C TYR A 116 18.89 -7.32 0.07
N ARG A 117 18.68 -8.63 0.06
CA ARG A 117 18.08 -9.40 1.13
C ARG A 117 18.70 -10.80 1.20
N LYS A 118 18.69 -11.37 2.39
CA LYS A 118 19.31 -12.69 2.61
C LYS A 118 18.48 -13.83 2.01
N ARG A 119 17.15 -13.73 2.11
CA ARG A 119 16.21 -14.78 1.69
C ARG A 119 14.82 -14.21 1.41
N GLY A 120 13.94 -15.04 0.88
CA GLY A 120 12.51 -14.76 0.74
C GLY A 120 12.14 -13.76 -0.35
N TYR A 121 10.98 -13.18 -0.20
CA TYR A 121 10.42 -12.17 -1.10
C TYR A 121 10.60 -10.78 -0.52
N MET A 122 10.71 -9.80 -1.40
CA MET A 122 10.57 -8.37 -1.10
C MET A 122 9.24 -7.89 -1.65
N ILE A 123 8.42 -7.27 -0.80
CA ILE A 123 7.19 -6.59 -1.23
C ILE A 123 7.34 -5.11 -0.90
N HIS A 124 7.12 -4.25 -1.90
CA HIS A 124 7.30 -2.81 -1.82
C HIS A 124 6.19 -2.04 -2.53
N GLY A 125 6.13 -0.73 -2.31
CA GLY A 125 5.32 0.25 -3.02
C GLY A 125 6.19 1.30 -3.71
N HIS A 126 5.81 2.56 -3.60
CA HIS A 126 6.51 3.79 -3.93
C HIS A 126 6.69 4.08 -5.42
N ILE A 127 7.11 3.12 -6.23
CA ILE A 127 7.47 3.38 -7.62
C ILE A 127 6.29 3.37 -8.59
N HIS A 128 5.09 3.07 -8.11
CA HIS A 128 3.86 2.98 -8.92
C HIS A 128 4.07 2.17 -10.22
N GLN A 129 3.51 2.64 -11.34
CA GLN A 129 3.82 2.17 -12.69
C GLN A 129 4.99 2.96 -13.27
N GLY A 130 6.12 3.02 -12.57
CA GLY A 130 7.30 3.77 -13.03
C GLY A 130 7.73 3.40 -14.44
N ARG A 131 8.40 4.35 -15.12
CA ARG A 131 8.93 4.15 -16.48
C ARG A 131 10.44 4.38 -16.54
N GLY A 132 11.08 4.59 -15.39
CA GLY A 132 12.52 4.83 -15.28
C GLY A 132 13.34 3.54 -15.34
N GLN A 133 14.67 3.73 -15.40
CA GLN A 133 15.61 2.59 -15.37
C GLN A 133 15.49 1.77 -14.09
N GLU A 134 15.20 2.41 -12.96
CA GLU A 134 15.00 1.77 -11.66
C GLU A 134 13.83 0.80 -11.71
N TYR A 135 12.73 1.18 -12.35
CA TYR A 135 11.55 0.33 -12.51
C TYR A 135 11.88 -0.92 -13.33
N GLU A 136 12.56 -0.76 -14.46
CA GLU A 136 12.95 -1.89 -15.31
C GLU A 136 13.96 -2.82 -14.62
N LEU A 137 14.88 -2.26 -13.82
CA LEU A 137 15.80 -3.05 -13.00
C LEU A 137 15.07 -3.89 -11.96
N LEU A 138 14.14 -3.28 -11.21
CA LEU A 138 13.39 -3.96 -10.16
C LEU A 138 12.52 -5.10 -10.70
N LYS A 139 11.92 -4.92 -11.88
CA LYS A 139 11.14 -5.99 -12.55
C LYS A 139 11.97 -7.22 -12.90
N GLN A 140 13.27 -7.06 -13.10
CA GLN A 140 14.19 -8.16 -13.42
C GLN A 140 14.70 -8.89 -12.18
N LEU A 141 14.58 -8.29 -11.01
CA LEU A 141 15.04 -8.91 -9.78
C LEU A 141 14.11 -10.05 -9.35
N PRO A 142 14.64 -11.25 -9.10
CA PRO A 142 13.81 -12.37 -8.65
C PRO A 142 13.22 -12.10 -7.27
N ARG A 143 11.95 -12.47 -7.07
CA ARG A 143 11.27 -12.37 -5.77
C ARG A 143 11.17 -10.92 -5.23
N VAL A 144 11.09 -9.94 -6.12
CA VAL A 144 10.77 -8.54 -5.81
C VAL A 144 9.41 -8.24 -6.42
N LEU A 145 8.45 -7.84 -5.58
CA LEU A 145 7.05 -7.66 -5.96
C LEU A 145 6.61 -6.23 -5.61
N ASN A 146 6.08 -5.53 -6.58
CA ASN A 146 5.44 -4.25 -6.38
C ASN A 146 3.96 -4.48 -6.01
N ALA A 147 3.57 -4.05 -4.80
CA ALA A 147 2.20 -4.17 -4.28
C ALA A 147 1.33 -2.94 -4.56
N GLY A 148 1.85 -1.94 -5.27
CA GLY A 148 1.11 -0.73 -5.60
C GLY A 148 -0.17 -1.03 -6.36
N VAL A 149 -1.28 -0.39 -5.97
CA VAL A 149 -2.58 -0.56 -6.61
C VAL A 149 -2.57 -0.22 -8.10
N ASP A 150 -1.64 0.62 -8.54
CA ASP A 150 -1.48 1.02 -9.94
C ASP A 150 -1.08 -0.14 -10.86
N ILE A 151 -0.44 -1.17 -10.31
CA ILE A 151 -0.04 -2.36 -11.06
C ILE A 151 -1.26 -3.23 -11.41
N ASN A 152 -2.29 -3.19 -10.57
CA ASN A 152 -3.42 -4.11 -10.61
C ASN A 152 -4.77 -3.43 -10.93
N PHE A 153 -4.81 -2.13 -11.23
CA PHE A 153 -6.05 -1.44 -11.60
C PHE A 153 -6.72 -2.00 -12.86
N THR A 154 -5.95 -2.65 -13.72
CA THR A 154 -6.43 -3.25 -14.97
C THR A 154 -6.63 -4.75 -14.88
N ALA A 155 -6.31 -5.37 -13.75
CA ALA A 155 -6.59 -6.79 -13.53
C ALA A 155 -7.98 -6.95 -12.91
N PRO A 156 -8.84 -7.81 -13.48
CA PRO A 156 -10.12 -8.15 -12.89
C PRO A 156 -9.96 -8.88 -11.56
#